data_bcf35b51657c3860222c610043c95c68
#
_entry.id   bcf35b51657c3860222c610043c95c68
#
_cell.length_a   1.000
_cell.length_b   1.000
_cell.length_c   1.000
_cell.angle_alpha   90.00
_cell.angle_beta   90.00
_cell.angle_gamma   90.00
#
_symmetry.space_group_name_H-M   'P 1'
#
loop_
_entity.id
_entity.type
_entity.pdbx_description
1 polymer ?
#
loop_
_entity_poly.entity_id
_entity_poly.type
_entity_poly.pdbx_seq_one_letter_code
_entity_poly.pdbx_strand_id
1 'polypeptide(L)'
;MRILLKLESTRDQVYQLDYHYSVQGFIYNMLKGSRFEDLHDKDGYKFFCFSNIFPYSSMMKKGERKHLLISSPSTDLIMHIAERVREHKRVKEVISIGDMRFLINGLKIIRYTLNKSQFTFIA
;
A
#
# COMPACT_ATOMS: atom_id res chain seq x y z
N MET A 1 8.84 -7.85 6.55
CA MET A 1 7.71 -7.14 7.20
C MET A 1 6.71 -6.70 6.14
N ARG A 2 5.44 -6.67 6.49
CA ARG A 2 4.36 -6.26 5.60
C ARG A 2 3.52 -5.17 6.24
N ILE A 3 2.92 -4.35 5.41
CA ILE A 3 1.91 -3.39 5.85
C ILE A 3 0.65 -3.56 5.00
N LEU A 4 -0.48 -3.69 5.67
CA LEU A 4 -1.78 -3.75 5.03
C LEU A 4 -2.42 -2.37 5.12
N LEU A 5 -2.67 -1.74 3.99
CA LEU A 5 -3.38 -0.48 3.91
C LEU A 5 -4.88 -0.76 3.77
N LYS A 6 -5.68 -0.07 4.57
CA LYS A 6 -7.15 -0.13 4.50
C LYS A 6 -7.63 1.12 3.78
N LEU A 7 -8.20 0.90 2.60
CA LEU A 7 -8.64 1.97 1.70
C LEU A 7 -10.16 2.03 1.65
N GLU A 8 -10.68 3.22 1.43
CA GLU A 8 -12.11 3.43 1.22
C GLU A 8 -12.31 4.24 -0.06
N SER A 9 -13.16 3.74 -0.96
CA SER A 9 -13.50 4.46 -2.18
C SER A 9 -14.24 5.75 -1.84
N THR A 10 -13.77 6.86 -2.40
CA THR A 10 -14.35 8.18 -2.12
C THR A 10 -15.60 8.48 -2.94
N ARG A 11 -15.86 7.68 -3.97
CA ARG A 11 -16.94 7.87 -4.92
C ARG A 11 -17.28 6.56 -5.62
N ASP A 12 -18.38 6.55 -6.36
CA ASP A 12 -18.64 5.47 -7.31
C ASP A 12 -17.62 5.60 -8.45
N GLN A 13 -16.86 4.54 -8.72
CA GLN A 13 -15.80 4.57 -9.71
C GLN A 13 -15.49 3.18 -10.25
N VAL A 14 -14.95 3.15 -11.44
CA VAL A 14 -14.51 1.91 -12.08
C VAL A 14 -13.24 1.41 -11.41
N TYR A 15 -13.14 0.11 -11.17
CA TYR A 15 -11.91 -0.55 -10.76
C TYR A 15 -11.00 -0.62 -11.99
N GLN A 16 -9.95 0.20 -11.98
CA GLN A 16 -9.03 0.31 -13.09
C GLN A 16 -8.06 -0.88 -13.08
N LEU A 17 -8.17 -1.77 -14.07
CA LEU A 17 -7.39 -3.01 -14.10
C LEU A 17 -5.89 -2.79 -14.34
N ASP A 18 -5.51 -1.73 -15.03
CA ASP A 18 -4.12 -1.40 -15.37
C ASP A 18 -3.47 -0.45 -14.34
N TYR A 19 -3.81 -0.63 -13.07
CA TYR A 19 -3.36 0.27 -12.01
C TYR A 19 -1.93 -0.02 -11.48
N HIS A 20 -1.28 -1.04 -12.00
CA HIS A 20 -0.03 -1.56 -11.44
C HIS A 20 1.07 -0.49 -11.33
N TYR A 21 1.32 0.25 -12.39
CA TYR A 21 2.28 1.37 -12.38
C TYR A 21 1.84 2.49 -11.45
N SER A 22 0.54 2.71 -11.35
CA SER A 22 0.00 3.75 -10.48
C SER A 22 0.20 3.43 -9.00
N VAL A 23 0.08 2.15 -8.60
CA VAL A 23 0.41 1.70 -7.25
C VAL A 23 1.89 1.87 -6.98
N GLN A 24 2.73 1.50 -7.92
CA GLN A 24 4.17 1.66 -7.80
C GLN A 24 4.54 3.13 -7.60
N GLY A 25 3.97 4.03 -8.40
CA GLY A 25 4.17 5.47 -8.28
C GLY A 25 3.67 6.01 -6.94
N PHE A 26 2.55 5.53 -6.46
CA PHE A 26 2.03 5.88 -5.13
C PHE A 26 3.01 5.51 -4.02
N ILE A 27 3.58 4.30 -4.07
CA ILE A 27 4.55 3.84 -3.07
C ILE A 27 5.83 4.68 -3.14
N TYR A 28 6.38 4.92 -4.33
CA TYR A 28 7.56 5.77 -4.49
C TYR A 28 7.33 7.19 -3.99
N ASN A 29 6.12 7.72 -4.20
CA ASN A 29 5.79 9.04 -3.68
C ASN A 29 5.83 9.10 -2.14
N MET A 30 5.41 8.03 -1.49
CA MET A 30 5.51 7.92 -0.02
C MET A 30 6.95 7.82 0.47
N LEU A 31 7.87 7.38 -0.37
CA LEU A 31 9.29 7.24 -0.03
C LEU A 31 10.09 8.53 -0.25
N LYS A 32 9.49 9.56 -0.84
CA LYS A 32 10.17 10.86 -1.03
C LYS A 32 10.59 11.47 0.31
N GLY A 33 11.79 12.05 0.33
CA GLY A 33 12.37 12.64 1.53
C GLY A 33 13.00 11.63 2.49
N SER A 34 12.99 10.35 2.14
CA SER A 34 13.65 9.29 2.90
C SER A 34 14.92 8.81 2.18
N ARG A 35 15.71 7.99 2.87
CA ARG A 35 16.88 7.33 2.26
C ARG A 35 16.50 6.35 1.14
N PHE A 36 15.22 6.02 1.00
CA PHE A 36 14.70 5.12 -0.02
C PHE A 36 14.25 5.82 -1.30
N GLU A 37 14.38 7.13 -1.37
CA GLU A 37 13.88 7.95 -2.49
C GLU A 37 14.45 7.52 -3.84
N ASP A 38 15.72 7.09 -3.87
CA ASP A 38 16.42 6.74 -5.10
C ASP A 38 16.23 5.29 -5.54
N LEU A 39 15.38 4.51 -4.87
CA LEU A 39 15.23 3.08 -5.18
C LEU A 39 14.74 2.81 -6.59
N HIS A 40 13.89 3.68 -7.14
CA HIS A 40 13.35 3.52 -8.48
C HIS A 40 14.41 3.69 -9.59
N ASP A 41 15.53 4.35 -9.27
CA ASP A 41 16.64 4.58 -10.22
C ASP A 41 17.65 3.44 -10.21
N LYS A 42 17.51 2.47 -9.30
CA LYS A 42 18.43 1.33 -9.23
C LYS A 42 17.94 0.20 -10.10
N ASP A 43 18.71 -0.10 -11.15
CA ASP A 43 18.42 -1.19 -12.06
C ASP A 43 18.39 -2.54 -11.32
N GLY A 44 17.29 -3.27 -11.50
CA GLY A 44 17.18 -4.66 -11.10
C GLY A 44 16.98 -4.93 -9.61
N TYR A 45 16.91 -3.91 -8.75
CA TYR A 45 16.70 -4.11 -7.33
C TYR A 45 15.41 -3.47 -6.85
N LYS A 46 14.46 -4.30 -6.45
CA LYS A 46 13.21 -3.84 -5.83
C LYS A 46 13.22 -4.21 -4.36
N PHE A 47 13.22 -3.19 -3.49
CA PHE A 47 13.17 -3.37 -2.04
C PHE A 47 11.77 -3.69 -1.52
N PHE A 48 10.77 -3.68 -2.38
CA PHE A 48 9.40 -3.98 -1.98
C PHE A 48 8.64 -4.67 -3.11
N CYS A 49 7.57 -5.34 -2.73
CA CYS A 49 6.54 -5.82 -3.63
C CYS A 49 5.16 -5.47 -3.05
N PHE A 50 4.13 -5.56 -3.87
CA PHE A 50 2.79 -5.21 -3.45
C PHE A 50 1.76 -6.14 -4.09
N SER A 51 0.63 -6.28 -3.42
CA SER A 51 -0.50 -7.07 -3.90
C SER A 51 -1.35 -6.27 -4.88
N ASN A 52 -2.30 -6.96 -5.50
CA ASN A 52 -3.43 -6.30 -6.12
C ASN A 52 -4.23 -5.54 -5.06
N ILE A 53 -4.97 -4.53 -5.48
CA ILE A 53 -6.00 -3.92 -4.65
C ILE A 53 -7.15 -4.92 -4.54
N PHE A 54 -7.49 -5.33 -3.33
CA PHE A 54 -8.46 -6.40 -3.12
C PHE A 54 -9.51 -6.05 -2.07
N PRO A 55 -10.70 -6.66 -2.10
CA PRO A 55 -11.19 -7.61 -3.11
C PRO A 55 -11.53 -6.90 -4.42
N TYR A 56 -11.46 -7.65 -5.52
CA TYR A 56 -11.84 -7.13 -6.82
C TYR A 56 -13.35 -6.87 -6.91
N SER A 57 -13.70 -5.77 -7.56
CA SER A 57 -15.07 -5.52 -8.03
C SER A 57 -14.99 -4.64 -9.28
N SER A 58 -15.79 -4.93 -10.30
CA SER A 58 -15.74 -4.18 -11.57
C SER A 58 -16.07 -2.70 -11.38
N MET A 59 -16.97 -2.42 -10.46
CA MET A 59 -17.38 -1.07 -10.07
C MET A 59 -17.30 -0.95 -8.55
N MET A 60 -16.59 0.06 -8.08
CA MET A 60 -16.52 0.38 -6.65
C MET A 60 -17.57 1.43 -6.33
N LYS A 61 -18.30 1.24 -5.24
CA LYS A 61 -19.24 2.24 -4.73
C LYS A 61 -18.56 3.11 -3.69
N LYS A 62 -19.03 4.33 -3.54
CA LYS A 62 -18.59 5.22 -2.47
C LYS A 62 -18.70 4.50 -1.12
N GLY A 63 -17.62 4.54 -0.34
CA GLY A 63 -17.52 3.87 0.95
C GLY A 63 -17.10 2.40 0.88
N GLU A 64 -16.99 1.84 -0.30
CA GLU A 64 -16.53 0.44 -0.45
C GLU A 64 -15.07 0.31 0.00
N ARG A 65 -14.81 -0.74 0.75
CA ARG A 65 -13.49 -0.97 1.34
C ARG A 65 -12.63 -1.84 0.47
N LYS A 66 -11.36 -1.43 0.32
CA LYS A 66 -10.32 -2.14 -0.40
C LYS A 66 -9.07 -2.26 0.47
N HIS A 67 -8.19 -3.14 0.07
CA HIS A 67 -6.93 -3.37 0.78
C HIS A 67 -5.78 -3.39 -0.21
N LEU A 68 -4.62 -2.94 0.25
CA LEU A 68 -3.36 -3.05 -0.47
C LEU A 68 -2.30 -3.54 0.49
N LEU A 69 -1.64 -4.63 0.14
CA LEU A 69 -0.57 -5.21 0.94
C LEU A 69 0.77 -4.86 0.32
N ILE A 70 1.67 -4.28 1.12
CA ILE A 70 3.03 -3.95 0.71
C ILE A 70 3.99 -4.75 1.58
N SER A 71 4.97 -5.40 0.96
CA SER A 71 5.94 -6.24 1.62
C SER A 71 7.35 -5.80 1.30
N SER A 72 8.24 -5.81 2.29
CA SER A 72 9.66 -5.51 2.11
C SER A 72 10.48 -6.27 3.15
N PRO A 73 11.71 -6.72 2.78
CA PRO A 73 12.66 -7.21 3.78
C PRO A 73 13.19 -6.09 4.68
N SER A 74 13.08 -4.83 4.25
CA SER A 74 13.49 -3.67 5.03
C SER A 74 12.39 -3.24 5.98
N THR A 75 12.61 -3.47 7.27
CA THR A 75 11.71 -2.98 8.33
C THR A 75 11.60 -1.47 8.32
N ASP A 76 12.71 -0.78 8.10
CA ASP A 76 12.73 0.69 8.08
C ASP A 76 11.90 1.27 6.95
N LEU A 77 11.92 0.63 5.77
CA LEU A 77 11.09 1.05 4.65
C LEU A 77 9.60 0.92 5.00
N ILE A 78 9.19 -0.20 5.56
CA ILE A 78 7.80 -0.43 5.97
C ILE A 78 7.38 0.56 7.07
N MET A 79 8.24 0.83 8.04
CA MET A 79 7.94 1.79 9.10
C MET A 79 7.82 3.21 8.57
N HIS A 80 8.63 3.57 7.58
CA HIS A 80 8.52 4.87 6.92
C HIS A 80 7.16 5.00 6.20
N ILE A 81 6.76 3.98 5.46
CA ILE A 81 5.44 3.95 4.81
C ILE A 81 4.33 4.07 5.87
N ALA A 82 4.46 3.35 6.97
CA ALA A 82 3.48 3.41 8.06
C ALA A 82 3.29 4.83 8.61
N GLU A 83 4.38 5.57 8.81
CA GLU A 83 4.31 6.96 9.26
C GLU A 83 3.61 7.87 8.25
N ARG A 84 3.94 7.73 6.97
CA ARG A 84 3.30 8.51 5.91
C ARG A 84 1.81 8.20 5.80
N VAL A 85 1.44 6.93 5.92
CA VAL A 85 0.04 6.49 5.90
C VAL A 85 -0.73 7.05 7.10
N ARG A 86 -0.15 7.03 8.28
CA ARG A 86 -0.76 7.63 9.49
C ARG A 86 -1.01 9.12 9.31
N GLU A 87 -0.07 9.81 8.68
CA GLU A 87 -0.22 11.24 8.40
C GLU A 87 -1.37 11.51 7.42
N HIS A 88 -1.45 10.75 6.32
CA HIS A 88 -2.56 10.84 5.37
C HIS A 88 -3.92 10.56 6.03
N LYS A 89 -3.96 9.56 6.90
CA LYS A 89 -5.17 9.23 7.65
C LYS A 89 -5.58 10.37 8.58
N ARG A 90 -4.62 10.95 9.28
CA ARG A 90 -4.88 12.04 10.25
C ARG A 90 -5.48 13.26 9.58
N VAL A 91 -4.97 13.64 8.42
CA VAL A 91 -5.46 14.82 7.68
C VAL A 91 -6.60 14.51 6.73
N LYS A 92 -7.02 13.24 6.63
CA LYS A 92 -8.09 12.77 5.74
C LYS A 92 -7.86 13.17 4.29
N GLU A 93 -6.63 13.04 3.83
CA GLU A 93 -6.24 13.38 2.48
C GLU A 93 -6.68 12.28 1.50
N VAL A 94 -7.29 12.70 0.39
CA VAL A 94 -7.65 11.78 -0.69
C VAL A 94 -6.38 11.40 -1.45
N ILE A 95 -6.13 10.11 -1.59
CA ILE A 95 -5.02 9.60 -2.38
C ILE A 95 -5.49 9.19 -3.77
N SER A 96 -4.57 9.27 -4.73
CA SER A 96 -4.80 8.88 -6.11
C SER A 96 -3.97 7.66 -6.46
N ILE A 97 -4.64 6.63 -6.98
CA ILE A 97 -3.98 5.49 -7.63
C ILE A 97 -4.53 5.43 -9.05
N GLY A 98 -3.79 6.01 -10.01
CA GLY A 98 -4.32 6.27 -11.33
C GLY A 98 -5.51 7.21 -11.26
N ASP A 99 -6.62 6.83 -11.86
CA ASP A 99 -7.89 7.57 -11.80
C ASP A 99 -8.73 7.23 -10.57
N MET A 100 -8.31 6.22 -9.81
CA MET A 100 -9.02 5.83 -8.59
C MET A 100 -8.67 6.76 -7.42
N ARG A 101 -9.68 7.05 -6.61
CA ARG A 101 -9.55 7.95 -5.46
C ARG A 101 -9.98 7.23 -4.19
N PHE A 102 -9.10 7.26 -3.20
CA PHE A 102 -9.33 6.57 -1.92
C PHE A 102 -9.02 7.47 -0.73
N LEU A 103 -9.65 7.16 0.39
CA LEU A 103 -9.20 7.58 1.71
C LEU A 103 -8.50 6.41 2.37
N ILE A 104 -7.47 6.68 3.14
CA ILE A 104 -6.82 5.66 3.96
C ILE A 104 -7.53 5.63 5.31
N ASN A 105 -8.21 4.51 5.60
CA ASN A 105 -8.95 4.34 6.86
C ASN A 105 -8.09 3.76 7.98
N GLY A 106 -7.01 3.08 7.64
CA GLY A 106 -6.17 2.45 8.63
C GLY A 106 -5.04 1.68 8.00
N LEU A 107 -4.23 1.10 8.89
CA LEU A 107 -3.14 0.24 8.50
C LEU A 107 -2.96 -0.87 9.53
N LYS A 108 -2.35 -1.97 9.10
CA LYS A 108 -1.95 -3.04 9.98
C LYS A 108 -0.55 -3.48 9.61
N ILE A 109 0.35 -3.52 10.57
CA ILE A 109 1.71 -4.02 10.37
C ILE A 109 1.71 -5.51 10.69
N ILE A 110 2.21 -6.30 9.75
CA ILE A 110 2.29 -7.75 9.88
C ILE A 110 3.76 -8.13 9.98
N ARG A 111 4.15 -8.68 11.11
CA ARG A 111 5.50 -9.16 11.36
C ARG A 111 5.57 -10.66 11.18
N TYR A 112 6.65 -11.14 10.54
CA TYR A 112 6.93 -12.55 10.50
C TYR A 112 7.56 -12.97 11.81
N THR A 113 6.90 -13.87 12.54
CA THR A 113 7.58 -14.70 13.52
C THR A 113 7.84 -16.04 12.84
N LEU A 114 9.10 -16.30 12.53
CA LEU A 114 9.55 -17.63 12.22
C LEU A 114 9.51 -18.44 13.50
N ASN A 115 8.40 -19.08 13.75
CA ASN A 115 8.36 -20.16 14.73
C ASN A 115 8.85 -21.41 14.00
N LYS A 116 9.79 -22.17 14.62
CA LYS A 116 10.43 -23.34 14.04
C LYS A 116 9.45 -24.43 13.55
N SER A 117 8.19 -24.33 13.86
CA SER A 117 7.17 -25.31 13.51
C SER A 117 6.04 -24.79 12.65
N GLN A 118 5.98 -23.49 12.35
CA GLN A 118 4.82 -22.94 11.62
C GLN A 118 5.18 -21.72 10.80
N PHE A 119 4.97 -21.84 9.49
CA PHE A 119 4.71 -20.70 8.66
C PHE A 119 3.27 -20.28 8.89
N THR A 120 3.04 -19.31 9.72
CA THR A 120 1.71 -18.74 9.83
C THR A 120 1.62 -17.52 8.92
N PHE A 121 0.93 -17.68 7.82
CA PHE A 121 0.44 -16.55 7.05
C PHE A 121 -0.70 -15.93 7.84
N ILE A 122 -0.42 -14.88 8.54
CA ILE A 122 -1.47 -14.03 9.08
C ILE A 122 -1.71 -12.95 8.03
N ALA A 123 -2.69 -13.19 7.21
CA ALA A 123 -3.23 -12.15 6.35
C ALA A 123 -4.02 -11.16 7.19
#